data_d1a2a6f1d0743a2ddefdf09862f02022
#
_entry.id   d1a2a6f1d0743a2ddefdf09862f02022
#
_cell.length_a   1.000
_cell.length_b   1.000
_cell.length_c   1.000
_cell.angle_alpha   90.00
_cell.angle_beta   90.00
_cell.angle_gamma   90.00
#
_symmetry.space_group_name_H-M   'P 1'
#
loop_
_entity.id
_entity.type
_entity.pdbx_description
1 polymer ?
#
loop_
_entity_poly.entity_id
_entity_poly.type
_entity_poly.pdbx_seq_one_letter_code
_entity_poly.pdbx_strand_id
1 'polypeptide(L)'
;MRWVSWMLATVICAAQAAFAAPPVATLERSRWPEPVDSPVLFDVASRAHILLFARSLLASESQDDAQLTARLGLRQINLLAVNELRQRLWQRLWRNFDLAQQSCDQDASFCYAIDSESDLRAQAADLGIDPESFYSGFAVPGQVFSEAYLNELLRQAAVSPQTTSEVQLLSEQEFDGDDFPDRAFLLTFDNGPSPVHGSTDALTDYLRAQNLSATFFVPGQSLQARADKTSVAQLQALYAGQCVAALGWQYVSHAQWDKWQDSVLRSIALLQTDLPDSYVAWFRPPYGQRRSDSGSFFAGAGLKVALWNIDSMDDDSRLTAMQAGERVVSLMLLWRRGIVVFHDNLAKAQTAVPWVLTEMAQTGVAWQTCADIE
;
A
#
# COMPACT_ATOMS: atom_id res chain seq x y z
N MET A 1 -35.83 -52.62 44.68
CA MET A 1 -35.71 -52.27 43.25
C MET A 1 -35.42 -50.79 43.14
N ARG A 2 -34.14 -50.44 42.87
CA ARG A 2 -33.69 -49.05 42.71
C ARG A 2 -33.46 -48.79 41.22
N TRP A 3 -34.21 -47.89 40.64
CA TRP A 3 -34.03 -47.44 39.25
C TRP A 3 -32.97 -46.37 39.20
N VAL A 4 -31.87 -46.64 38.47
CA VAL A 4 -30.81 -45.67 38.16
C VAL A 4 -31.11 -45.09 36.81
N SER A 5 -31.52 -43.82 36.77
CA SER A 5 -31.72 -43.06 35.53
C SER A 5 -30.38 -42.53 35.02
N TRP A 6 -29.93 -42.96 33.87
CA TRP A 6 -28.76 -42.42 33.17
C TRP A 6 -29.20 -41.20 32.37
N MET A 7 -28.76 -39.99 32.74
CA MET A 7 -28.84 -38.82 31.89
C MET A 7 -27.67 -38.84 30.88
N LEU A 8 -27.99 -39.00 29.63
CA LEU A 8 -27.04 -38.71 28.53
C LEU A 8 -26.91 -37.20 28.40
N ALA A 9 -25.77 -36.66 28.77
CA ALA A 9 -25.40 -35.30 28.44
C ALA A 9 -24.86 -35.24 26.99
N THR A 10 -25.66 -34.72 26.07
CA THR A 10 -25.24 -34.47 24.70
C THR A 10 -24.36 -33.22 24.69
N VAL A 11 -23.05 -33.39 24.55
CA VAL A 11 -22.08 -32.30 24.33
C VAL A 11 -22.22 -31.86 22.89
N ILE A 12 -22.90 -30.72 22.68
CA ILE A 12 -22.92 -30.04 21.39
C ILE A 12 -21.56 -29.34 21.24
N CYS A 13 -20.61 -29.94 20.52
CA CYS A 13 -19.43 -29.28 20.01
C CYS A 13 -19.88 -28.29 18.93
N ALA A 14 -20.08 -27.02 19.28
CA ALA A 14 -20.13 -25.95 18.32
C ALA A 14 -18.77 -25.85 17.64
N ALA A 15 -18.66 -26.36 16.42
CA ALA A 15 -17.51 -26.11 15.56
C ALA A 15 -17.45 -24.60 15.30
N GLN A 16 -16.53 -23.89 15.95
CA GLN A 16 -16.19 -22.53 15.55
C GLN A 16 -15.57 -22.66 14.16
N ALA A 17 -16.28 -22.17 13.13
CA ALA A 17 -15.71 -21.99 11.82
C ALA A 17 -14.53 -21.02 11.99
N ALA A 18 -13.33 -21.54 11.90
CA ALA A 18 -12.14 -20.71 11.78
C ALA A 18 -12.25 -19.99 10.43
N PHE A 19 -12.59 -18.71 10.46
CA PHE A 19 -12.53 -17.91 9.25
C PHE A 19 -11.08 -17.89 8.78
N ALA A 20 -10.80 -18.46 7.62
CA ALA A 20 -9.52 -18.34 6.97
C ALA A 20 -9.20 -16.85 6.80
N ALA A 21 -7.94 -16.47 7.02
CA ALA A 21 -7.50 -15.11 6.75
C ALA A 21 -7.83 -14.76 5.29
N PRO A 22 -8.34 -13.56 5.01
CA PRO A 22 -8.68 -13.18 3.65
C PRO A 22 -7.45 -13.28 2.74
N PRO A 23 -7.63 -13.63 1.46
CA PRO A 23 -6.52 -13.69 0.51
C PRO A 23 -5.86 -12.32 0.38
N VAL A 24 -4.54 -12.31 0.19
CA VAL A 24 -3.80 -11.10 -0.21
C VAL A 24 -3.82 -11.00 -1.73
N ALA A 25 -4.15 -9.84 -2.25
CA ALA A 25 -4.21 -9.61 -3.69
C ALA A 25 -2.81 -9.75 -4.32
N THR A 26 -2.66 -10.68 -5.21
CA THR A 26 -1.44 -10.89 -6.03
C THR A 26 -1.84 -11.22 -7.46
N LEU A 27 -1.02 -10.81 -8.42
CA LEU A 27 -1.22 -11.09 -9.83
C LEU A 27 0.12 -11.38 -10.48
N GLU A 28 0.31 -12.63 -10.93
CA GLU A 28 1.52 -13.03 -11.63
C GLU A 28 1.74 -12.16 -12.89
N ARG A 29 2.91 -11.58 -13.02
CA ARG A 29 3.27 -10.72 -14.16
C ARG A 29 3.10 -11.42 -15.52
N SER A 30 3.33 -12.74 -15.57
CA SER A 30 3.16 -13.57 -16.75
C SER A 30 1.73 -13.67 -17.28
N ARG A 31 0.73 -13.23 -16.51
CA ARG A 31 -0.67 -13.16 -16.96
C ARG A 31 -0.93 -12.00 -17.92
N TRP A 32 -0.11 -10.96 -17.87
CA TRP A 32 -0.11 -9.91 -18.87
C TRP A 32 0.76 -10.34 -20.06
N PRO A 33 0.24 -10.29 -21.30
CA PRO A 33 0.84 -11.03 -22.42
C PRO A 33 2.11 -10.42 -23.01
N GLU A 34 2.46 -9.19 -22.63
CA GLU A 34 3.58 -8.45 -23.22
C GLU A 34 4.44 -7.72 -22.16
N PRO A 35 5.68 -7.34 -22.47
CA PRO A 35 6.46 -6.45 -21.61
C PRO A 35 5.77 -5.09 -21.45
N VAL A 36 5.91 -4.47 -20.28
CA VAL A 36 5.52 -3.07 -20.06
C VAL A 36 6.80 -2.23 -20.17
N ASP A 37 7.30 -2.07 -21.40
CA ASP A 37 8.62 -1.49 -21.68
C ASP A 37 8.57 -0.13 -22.40
N SER A 38 7.43 0.54 -22.35
CA SER A 38 7.26 1.91 -22.86
C SER A 38 6.15 2.65 -22.11
N PRO A 39 6.13 3.98 -22.18
CA PRO A 39 5.02 4.78 -21.65
C PRO A 39 3.66 4.41 -22.23
N VAL A 40 3.59 4.03 -23.50
CA VAL A 40 2.35 3.60 -24.16
C VAL A 40 1.86 2.27 -23.61
N LEU A 41 2.74 1.27 -23.44
CA LEU A 41 2.38 -0.02 -22.90
C LEU A 41 2.06 0.04 -21.40
N PHE A 42 2.66 1.00 -20.66
CA PHE A 42 2.21 1.33 -19.31
C PHE A 42 0.77 1.82 -19.31
N ASP A 43 0.39 2.69 -20.25
CA ASP A 43 -0.99 3.19 -20.36
C ASP A 43 -1.97 2.08 -20.74
N VAL A 44 -1.62 1.21 -21.69
CA VAL A 44 -2.44 0.04 -22.06
C VAL A 44 -2.73 -0.85 -20.85
N ALA A 45 -1.67 -1.23 -20.13
CA ALA A 45 -1.81 -2.05 -18.93
C ALA A 45 -2.60 -1.33 -17.83
N SER A 46 -2.37 -0.02 -17.65
CA SER A 46 -3.09 0.81 -16.69
C SER A 46 -4.58 0.85 -17.00
N ARG A 47 -4.99 1.10 -18.26
CA ARG A 47 -6.41 1.08 -18.68
C ARG A 47 -7.09 -0.24 -18.32
N ALA A 48 -6.42 -1.37 -18.60
CA ALA A 48 -6.96 -2.69 -18.29
C ALA A 48 -7.15 -2.90 -16.78
N HIS A 49 -6.15 -2.54 -15.95
CA HIS A 49 -6.24 -2.63 -14.49
C HIS A 49 -7.35 -1.72 -13.93
N ILE A 50 -7.45 -0.48 -14.41
CA ILE A 50 -8.47 0.49 -13.98
C ILE A 50 -9.88 -0.04 -14.29
N LEU A 51 -10.11 -0.56 -15.49
CA LEU A 51 -11.43 -1.06 -15.90
C LEU A 51 -11.87 -2.29 -15.08
N LEU A 52 -10.96 -3.25 -14.82
CA LEU A 52 -11.27 -4.41 -13.99
C LEU A 52 -11.51 -4.02 -12.52
N PHE A 53 -10.75 -3.07 -12.00
CA PHE A 53 -10.98 -2.58 -10.65
C PHE A 53 -12.30 -1.78 -10.55
N ALA A 54 -12.61 -0.94 -11.54
CA ALA A 54 -13.88 -0.22 -11.65
C ALA A 54 -15.08 -1.19 -11.67
N ARG A 55 -14.99 -2.30 -12.41
CA ARG A 55 -16.00 -3.37 -12.41
C ARG A 55 -16.18 -3.99 -11.03
N SER A 56 -15.09 -4.28 -10.31
CA SER A 56 -15.14 -4.81 -8.94
C SER A 56 -15.78 -3.81 -7.98
N LEU A 57 -15.44 -2.52 -8.12
CA LEU A 57 -15.97 -1.43 -7.31
C LEU A 57 -17.48 -1.28 -7.52
N LEU A 58 -17.94 -1.26 -8.78
CA LEU A 58 -19.35 -1.19 -9.15
C LEU A 58 -20.14 -2.39 -8.58
N ALA A 59 -19.60 -3.60 -8.73
CA ALA A 59 -20.23 -4.81 -8.17
C ALA A 59 -20.34 -4.75 -6.63
N SER A 60 -19.41 -4.08 -5.95
CA SER A 60 -19.47 -3.90 -4.49
C SER A 60 -20.61 -2.97 -4.05
N GLU A 61 -21.00 -2.01 -4.87
CA GLU A 61 -22.07 -1.04 -4.56
C GLU A 61 -23.48 -1.66 -4.60
N SER A 62 -23.66 -2.76 -5.34
CA SER A 62 -24.93 -3.49 -5.42
C SER A 62 -25.20 -4.37 -4.20
N GLN A 63 -24.25 -4.52 -3.27
CA GLN A 63 -24.36 -5.33 -2.08
C GLN A 63 -25.01 -4.55 -0.93
N ASP A 64 -25.98 -5.16 -0.27
CA ASP A 64 -26.52 -4.62 0.97
C ASP A 64 -25.52 -4.77 2.14
N ASP A 65 -25.85 -4.15 3.28
CA ASP A 65 -25.01 -4.12 4.48
C ASP A 65 -24.66 -5.54 4.98
N ALA A 66 -25.61 -6.46 4.99
CA ALA A 66 -25.40 -7.84 5.45
C ALA A 66 -24.49 -8.62 4.49
N GLN A 67 -24.71 -8.48 3.18
CA GLN A 67 -23.88 -9.11 2.16
C GLN A 67 -22.44 -8.59 2.20
N LEU A 68 -22.29 -7.28 2.34
CA LEU A 68 -20.96 -6.66 2.43
C LEU A 68 -20.23 -7.07 3.72
N THR A 69 -20.93 -7.07 4.86
CA THR A 69 -20.41 -7.53 6.15
C THR A 69 -19.91 -8.99 6.06
N ALA A 70 -20.70 -9.87 5.45
CA ALA A 70 -20.33 -11.26 5.23
C ALA A 70 -19.13 -11.40 4.27
N ARG A 71 -19.12 -10.67 3.15
CA ARG A 71 -18.02 -10.64 2.17
C ARG A 71 -16.71 -10.21 2.80
N LEU A 72 -16.76 -9.19 3.65
CA LEU A 72 -15.58 -8.68 4.33
C LEU A 72 -15.16 -9.53 5.55
N GLY A 73 -15.94 -10.53 5.95
CA GLY A 73 -15.66 -11.39 7.10
C GLY A 73 -15.64 -10.62 8.42
N LEU A 74 -16.45 -9.58 8.55
CA LEU A 74 -16.58 -8.74 9.74
C LEU A 74 -17.88 -9.05 10.48
N ARG A 75 -18.00 -8.59 11.74
CA ARG A 75 -19.25 -8.71 12.51
C ARG A 75 -20.18 -7.52 12.28
N GLN A 76 -19.60 -6.38 12.04
CA GLN A 76 -20.26 -5.10 11.75
C GLN A 76 -19.33 -4.24 10.91
N ILE A 77 -19.88 -3.32 10.15
CA ILE A 77 -19.13 -2.39 9.31
C ILE A 77 -19.57 -0.95 9.54
N ASN A 78 -18.68 -0.01 9.29
CA ASN A 78 -19.02 1.39 9.14
C ASN A 78 -19.34 1.65 7.66
N LEU A 79 -20.61 1.51 7.28
CA LEU A 79 -21.05 1.68 5.89
C LEU A 79 -20.80 3.10 5.38
N LEU A 80 -20.85 4.12 6.24
CA LEU A 80 -20.55 5.50 5.85
C LEU A 80 -19.10 5.63 5.38
N ALA A 81 -18.14 5.15 6.18
CA ALA A 81 -16.72 5.18 5.82
C ALA A 81 -16.41 4.34 4.56
N VAL A 82 -17.10 3.21 4.39
CA VAL A 82 -17.02 2.40 3.17
C VAL A 82 -17.49 3.19 1.95
N ASN A 83 -18.63 3.88 2.04
CA ASN A 83 -19.16 4.65 0.92
C ASN A 83 -18.32 5.89 0.61
N GLU A 84 -17.77 6.56 1.61
CA GLU A 84 -16.81 7.66 1.42
C GLU A 84 -15.53 7.16 0.69
N LEU A 85 -15.03 5.98 1.05
CA LEU A 85 -13.91 5.39 0.34
C LEU A 85 -14.28 5.06 -1.12
N ARG A 86 -15.46 4.44 -1.36
CA ARG A 86 -15.94 4.14 -2.73
C ARG A 86 -15.99 5.39 -3.62
N GLN A 87 -16.48 6.52 -3.08
CA GLN A 87 -16.50 7.79 -3.82
C GLN A 87 -15.09 8.27 -4.19
N ARG A 88 -14.14 8.25 -3.24
CA ARG A 88 -12.75 8.61 -3.53
C ARG A 88 -12.12 7.68 -4.57
N LEU A 89 -12.38 6.37 -4.48
CA LEU A 89 -11.89 5.40 -5.45
C LEU A 89 -12.39 5.70 -6.87
N TRP A 90 -13.67 6.05 -7.05
CA TRP A 90 -14.21 6.44 -8.35
C TRP A 90 -13.53 7.68 -8.92
N GLN A 91 -13.33 8.72 -8.11
CA GLN A 91 -12.64 9.94 -8.52
C GLN A 91 -11.19 9.64 -8.96
N ARG A 92 -10.48 8.78 -8.20
CA ARG A 92 -9.12 8.35 -8.54
C ARG A 92 -9.09 7.54 -9.84
N LEU A 93 -9.98 6.57 -9.99
CA LEU A 93 -10.06 5.74 -11.20
C LEU A 93 -10.35 6.59 -12.44
N TRP A 94 -11.30 7.52 -12.35
CA TRP A 94 -11.61 8.42 -13.43
C TRP A 94 -10.40 9.29 -13.82
N ARG A 95 -9.79 9.97 -12.87
CA ARG A 95 -8.57 10.76 -13.11
C ARG A 95 -7.45 9.94 -13.74
N ASN A 96 -7.25 8.71 -13.27
CA ASN A 96 -6.20 7.83 -13.76
C ASN A 96 -6.52 7.29 -15.17
N PHE A 97 -7.78 6.98 -15.45
CA PHE A 97 -8.20 6.57 -16.80
C PHE A 97 -8.07 7.69 -17.80
N ASP A 98 -8.45 8.92 -17.44
CA ASP A 98 -8.31 10.11 -18.26
C ASP A 98 -6.85 10.36 -18.69
N LEU A 99 -5.90 10.13 -17.80
CA LEU A 99 -4.47 10.16 -18.13
C LEU A 99 -4.04 8.99 -19.01
N ALA A 100 -4.50 7.78 -18.71
CA ALA A 100 -4.11 6.58 -19.45
C ALA A 100 -4.68 6.53 -20.88
N GLN A 101 -5.79 7.20 -21.16
CA GLN A 101 -6.38 7.26 -22.51
C GLN A 101 -5.69 8.23 -23.45
N GLN A 102 -4.78 9.09 -22.96
CA GLN A 102 -4.07 10.07 -23.78
C GLN A 102 -3.17 9.42 -24.85
N SER A 103 -2.83 8.14 -24.69
CA SER A 103 -2.06 7.37 -25.68
C SER A 103 -2.91 6.49 -26.61
N CYS A 104 -4.25 6.68 -26.62
CA CYS A 104 -5.16 5.86 -27.43
C CYS A 104 -4.99 6.01 -28.95
N ASP A 105 -4.39 7.08 -29.40
CA ASP A 105 -3.98 7.28 -30.80
C ASP A 105 -2.77 6.43 -31.20
N GLN A 106 -1.97 5.98 -30.23
CA GLN A 106 -0.80 5.14 -30.43
C GLN A 106 -1.12 3.65 -30.23
N ASP A 107 -1.99 3.34 -29.28
CA ASP A 107 -2.50 1.99 -29.04
C ASP A 107 -3.94 2.04 -28.53
N ALA A 108 -4.87 1.51 -29.34
CA ALA A 108 -6.31 1.55 -29.05
C ALA A 108 -6.79 0.46 -28.07
N SER A 109 -5.92 -0.36 -27.52
CA SER A 109 -6.30 -1.41 -26.57
C SER A 109 -6.90 -0.81 -25.30
N PHE A 110 -8.08 -1.29 -24.91
CA PHE A 110 -8.85 -0.79 -23.77
C PHE A 110 -9.22 0.70 -23.83
N CYS A 111 -9.23 1.27 -25.02
CA CYS A 111 -9.72 2.62 -25.26
C CYS A 111 -11.22 2.60 -25.58
N TYR A 112 -11.96 3.38 -24.83
CA TYR A 112 -13.39 3.54 -24.95
C TYR A 112 -13.73 5.03 -24.92
N ALA A 113 -14.91 5.41 -25.40
CA ALA A 113 -15.38 6.80 -25.31
C ALA A 113 -15.81 7.10 -23.86
N ILE A 114 -14.86 7.44 -23.01
CA ILE A 114 -15.03 7.71 -21.59
C ILE A 114 -14.56 9.14 -21.31
N ASP A 115 -15.53 10.06 -21.17
CA ASP A 115 -15.31 11.49 -20.94
C ASP A 115 -15.69 11.94 -19.52
N SER A 116 -16.20 11.01 -18.70
CA SER A 116 -16.64 11.28 -17.33
C SER A 116 -16.58 10.05 -16.43
N GLU A 117 -16.69 10.25 -15.11
CA GLU A 117 -16.86 9.15 -14.15
C GLU A 117 -18.10 8.31 -14.48
N SER A 118 -19.18 8.94 -14.94
CA SER A 118 -20.41 8.24 -15.34
C SER A 118 -20.18 7.28 -16.50
N ASP A 119 -19.39 7.69 -17.49
CA ASP A 119 -19.04 6.83 -18.63
C ASP A 119 -18.12 5.69 -18.20
N LEU A 120 -17.18 5.95 -17.29
CA LEU A 120 -16.33 4.90 -16.72
C LEU A 120 -17.17 3.85 -15.97
N ARG A 121 -18.19 4.28 -15.21
CA ARG A 121 -19.13 3.38 -14.52
C ARG A 121 -19.92 2.54 -15.52
N ALA A 122 -20.45 3.15 -16.58
CA ALA A 122 -21.18 2.46 -17.63
C ALA A 122 -20.29 1.44 -18.35
N GLN A 123 -19.07 1.84 -18.73
CA GLN A 123 -18.11 0.94 -19.37
C GLN A 123 -17.69 -0.21 -18.44
N ALA A 124 -17.54 0.03 -17.14
CA ALA A 124 -17.23 -1.01 -16.15
C ALA A 124 -18.35 -2.07 -16.04
N ALA A 125 -19.62 -1.65 -16.18
CA ALA A 125 -20.76 -2.56 -16.19
C ALA A 125 -20.75 -3.49 -17.43
N ASP A 126 -20.39 -2.95 -18.58
CA ASP A 126 -20.42 -3.65 -19.87
C ASP A 126 -19.07 -4.28 -20.24
N LEU A 127 -18.05 -4.15 -19.36
CA LEU A 127 -16.70 -4.63 -19.65
C LEU A 127 -16.70 -6.14 -19.95
N GLY A 128 -16.30 -6.50 -21.16
CA GLY A 128 -16.01 -7.86 -21.58
C GLY A 128 -14.65 -7.92 -22.27
N ILE A 129 -13.79 -8.84 -21.85
CA ILE A 129 -12.56 -9.15 -22.58
C ILE A 129 -12.84 -10.39 -23.39
N ASP A 130 -12.74 -10.27 -24.72
CA ASP A 130 -12.98 -11.38 -25.63
C ASP A 130 -12.04 -12.56 -25.30
N PRO A 131 -12.57 -13.79 -25.09
CA PRO A 131 -11.79 -14.98 -24.82
C PRO A 131 -10.76 -15.31 -25.93
N GLU A 132 -10.97 -14.85 -27.16
CA GLU A 132 -10.06 -15.02 -28.30
C GLU A 132 -9.03 -13.88 -28.40
N SER A 133 -9.16 -12.83 -27.57
CA SER A 133 -8.25 -11.68 -27.63
C SER A 133 -6.87 -11.98 -27.08
N PHE A 134 -5.90 -11.16 -27.49
CA PHE A 134 -4.52 -11.19 -26.98
C PHE A 134 -4.44 -11.06 -25.44
N TYR A 135 -5.36 -10.32 -24.84
CA TYR A 135 -5.40 -10.08 -23.39
C TYR A 135 -6.28 -11.06 -22.60
N SER A 136 -6.81 -12.12 -23.23
CA SER A 136 -7.71 -13.08 -22.59
C SER A 136 -7.10 -13.77 -21.37
N GLY A 137 -5.79 -14.06 -21.38
CA GLY A 137 -5.07 -14.65 -20.25
C GLY A 137 -5.03 -13.77 -18.99
N PHE A 138 -5.17 -12.46 -19.15
CA PHE A 138 -5.20 -11.49 -18.05
C PHE A 138 -6.60 -11.31 -17.46
N ALA A 139 -7.67 -11.50 -18.22
CA ALA A 139 -9.03 -11.13 -17.85
C ALA A 139 -9.47 -11.68 -16.48
N VAL A 140 -9.39 -13.00 -16.29
CA VAL A 140 -9.84 -13.66 -15.04
C VAL A 140 -8.85 -13.40 -13.90
N PRO A 141 -7.51 -13.58 -14.04
CA PRO A 141 -6.58 -13.26 -12.96
C PRO A 141 -6.62 -11.79 -12.52
N GLY A 142 -6.72 -10.85 -13.46
CA GLY A 142 -6.85 -9.43 -13.18
C GLY A 142 -8.14 -9.08 -12.42
N GLN A 143 -9.24 -9.73 -12.75
CA GLN A 143 -10.51 -9.58 -12.02
C GLN A 143 -10.38 -10.10 -10.58
N VAL A 144 -9.79 -11.29 -10.38
CA VAL A 144 -9.56 -11.87 -9.04
C VAL A 144 -8.66 -10.96 -8.19
N PHE A 145 -7.59 -10.42 -8.79
CA PHE A 145 -6.73 -9.44 -8.12
C PHE A 145 -7.51 -8.20 -7.70
N SER A 146 -8.30 -7.61 -8.61
CA SER A 146 -9.09 -6.41 -8.37
C SER A 146 -10.10 -6.60 -7.23
N GLU A 147 -10.79 -7.75 -7.20
CA GLU A 147 -11.74 -8.09 -6.14
C GLU A 147 -11.06 -8.29 -4.78
N ALA A 148 -9.93 -8.99 -4.74
CA ALA A 148 -9.17 -9.21 -3.52
C ALA A 148 -8.64 -7.89 -2.96
N TYR A 149 -8.04 -7.04 -3.81
CA TYR A 149 -7.50 -5.75 -3.40
C TYR A 149 -8.59 -4.77 -2.94
N LEU A 150 -9.72 -4.71 -3.66
CA LEU A 150 -10.87 -3.92 -3.20
C LEU A 150 -11.34 -4.38 -1.82
N ASN A 151 -11.39 -5.68 -1.54
CA ASN A 151 -11.78 -6.20 -0.23
C ASN A 151 -10.79 -5.78 0.87
N GLU A 152 -9.49 -5.73 0.59
CA GLU A 152 -8.49 -5.20 1.53
C GLU A 152 -8.82 -3.75 1.91
N LEU A 153 -9.03 -2.88 0.93
CA LEU A 153 -9.35 -1.46 1.13
C LEU A 153 -10.68 -1.27 1.88
N LEU A 154 -11.74 -1.98 1.46
CA LEU A 154 -13.05 -1.87 2.10
C LEU A 154 -13.05 -2.39 3.54
N ARG A 155 -12.25 -3.41 3.86
CA ARG A 155 -12.09 -3.88 5.25
C ARG A 155 -11.47 -2.82 6.15
N GLN A 156 -10.46 -2.11 5.68
CA GLN A 156 -9.82 -1.03 6.44
C GLN A 156 -10.81 0.12 6.71
N ALA A 157 -11.55 0.54 5.70
CA ALA A 157 -12.59 1.56 5.88
C ALA A 157 -13.72 1.09 6.80
N ALA A 158 -14.13 -0.16 6.68
CA ALA A 158 -15.26 -0.73 7.42
C ALA A 158 -15.05 -0.75 8.95
N VAL A 159 -13.80 -0.78 9.43
CA VAL A 159 -13.48 -0.77 10.87
C VAL A 159 -13.21 0.64 11.41
N SER A 160 -13.20 1.66 10.56
CA SER A 160 -13.08 3.07 10.98
C SER A 160 -14.34 3.51 11.76
N PRO A 161 -14.23 4.39 12.77
CA PRO A 161 -13.02 5.00 13.34
C PRO A 161 -12.38 4.17 14.47
N GLN A 162 -12.87 2.97 14.79
CA GLN A 162 -12.29 2.13 15.84
C GLN A 162 -10.82 1.81 15.56
N THR A 163 -10.50 1.60 14.29
CA THR A 163 -9.13 1.46 13.80
C THR A 163 -8.96 2.43 12.63
N THR A 164 -8.00 3.34 12.73
CA THR A 164 -7.57 4.19 11.62
C THR A 164 -6.58 3.42 10.74
N SER A 165 -6.45 3.82 9.49
CA SER A 165 -5.52 3.22 8.53
C SER A 165 -5.09 4.26 7.49
N GLU A 166 -4.18 3.87 6.61
CA GLU A 166 -3.66 4.69 5.51
C GLU A 166 -4.71 5.06 4.46
N VAL A 167 -5.82 4.32 4.35
CA VAL A 167 -6.86 4.58 3.34
C VAL A 167 -7.67 5.87 3.57
N GLN A 168 -7.43 6.57 4.68
CA GLN A 168 -8.08 7.83 5.03
C GLN A 168 -7.03 8.88 5.38
N LEU A 169 -7.14 10.08 4.82
CA LEU A 169 -6.43 11.25 5.30
C LEU A 169 -7.31 11.97 6.34
N LEU A 170 -6.74 12.25 7.51
CA LEU A 170 -7.45 12.81 8.66
C LEU A 170 -7.11 14.29 8.90
N SER A 171 -6.06 14.80 8.25
CA SER A 171 -5.63 16.19 8.37
C SER A 171 -4.84 16.62 7.13
N GLU A 172 -4.66 17.94 6.98
CA GLU A 172 -3.85 18.55 5.90
C GLU A 172 -2.35 18.24 6.01
N GLN A 173 -1.87 17.75 7.16
CA GLN A 173 -0.50 17.32 7.36
C GLN A 173 -0.21 15.94 6.75
N GLU A 174 -1.26 15.22 6.34
CA GLU A 174 -1.15 13.84 5.86
C GLU A 174 -1.11 13.78 4.34
N PHE A 175 -0.28 12.90 3.80
CA PHE A 175 -0.20 12.62 2.36
C PHE A 175 0.08 11.13 2.11
N ASP A 176 -0.42 10.60 0.99
CA ASP A 176 -0.28 9.20 0.57
C ASP A 176 0.26 9.06 -0.86
N GLY A 177 0.58 10.20 -1.50
CA GLY A 177 1.09 10.25 -2.87
C GLY A 177 -0.01 10.29 -3.96
N ASP A 178 -1.29 10.37 -3.59
CA ASP A 178 -2.38 10.47 -4.57
C ASP A 178 -2.33 11.78 -5.39
N ASP A 179 -1.72 12.82 -4.84
CA ASP A 179 -1.57 14.12 -5.48
C ASP A 179 -0.25 14.27 -6.26
N PHE A 180 0.58 13.24 -6.34
CA PHE A 180 1.80 13.29 -7.13
C PHE A 180 1.50 13.43 -8.63
N PRO A 181 2.46 13.93 -9.43
CA PRO A 181 2.35 13.90 -10.89
C PRO A 181 2.12 12.47 -11.42
N ASP A 182 1.56 12.37 -12.61
CA ASP A 182 1.39 11.06 -13.26
C ASP A 182 2.73 10.31 -13.38
N ARG A 183 2.72 9.01 -13.09
CA ARG A 183 3.89 8.11 -13.06
C ARG A 183 4.99 8.52 -12.07
N ALA A 184 4.69 9.39 -11.11
CA ALA A 184 5.62 9.75 -10.04
C ALA A 184 5.40 8.85 -8.82
N PHE A 185 6.46 8.21 -8.34
CA PHE A 185 6.40 7.31 -7.19
C PHE A 185 7.52 7.61 -6.21
N LEU A 186 7.22 7.54 -4.92
CA LEU A 186 8.20 7.60 -3.84
C LEU A 186 8.42 6.19 -3.29
N LEU A 187 9.64 5.68 -3.39
CA LEU A 187 10.02 4.41 -2.77
C LEU A 187 10.31 4.61 -1.29
N THR A 188 9.66 3.85 -0.43
CA THR A 188 9.84 3.96 1.01
C THR A 188 10.03 2.61 1.68
N PHE A 189 10.74 2.64 2.82
CA PHE A 189 11.03 1.47 3.62
C PHE A 189 10.70 1.71 5.10
N ASP A 190 10.11 0.73 5.75
CA ASP A 190 9.75 0.77 7.16
C ASP A 190 10.55 -0.25 7.97
N ASN A 191 10.66 -0.02 9.29
CA ASN A 191 11.11 -0.95 10.34
C ASN A 191 12.61 -1.18 10.48
N GLY A 192 13.48 -0.68 9.58
CA GLY A 192 14.95 -0.76 9.75
C GLY A 192 15.50 0.09 10.89
N PRO A 193 16.84 0.13 11.06
CA PRO A 193 17.78 -0.69 10.34
C PRO A 193 17.81 -2.14 10.81
N SER A 194 18.06 -3.05 9.88
CA SER A 194 18.37 -4.46 10.20
C SER A 194 19.70 -4.58 10.97
N PRO A 195 20.06 -5.76 11.50
CA PRO A 195 21.41 -6.00 12.00
C PRO A 195 22.48 -5.68 10.95
N VAL A 196 23.72 -5.42 11.42
CA VAL A 196 24.88 -5.12 10.56
C VAL A 196 25.04 -6.20 9.47
N HIS A 197 25.30 -5.74 8.23
CA HIS A 197 25.37 -6.59 7.03
C HIS A 197 24.06 -7.30 6.70
N GLY A 198 22.94 -6.77 7.16
CA GLY A 198 21.59 -7.29 6.86
C GLY A 198 20.93 -6.62 5.66
N SER A 199 19.59 -6.70 5.64
CA SER A 199 18.79 -6.23 4.50
C SER A 199 18.89 -4.75 4.25
N THR A 200 18.91 -3.92 5.31
CA THR A 200 19.04 -2.46 5.17
C THR A 200 20.36 -2.08 4.48
N ASP A 201 21.48 -2.71 4.91
CA ASP A 201 22.79 -2.45 4.30
C ASP A 201 22.80 -2.80 2.81
N ALA A 202 22.27 -3.97 2.46
CA ALA A 202 22.20 -4.42 1.07
C ALA A 202 21.31 -3.51 0.19
N LEU A 203 20.17 -3.05 0.73
CA LEU A 203 19.25 -2.15 0.02
C LEU A 203 19.85 -0.75 -0.19
N THR A 204 20.46 -0.15 0.84
CA THR A 204 21.10 1.15 0.70
C THR A 204 22.28 1.12 -0.25
N ASP A 205 23.08 0.03 -0.26
CA ASP A 205 24.17 -0.17 -1.23
C ASP A 205 23.63 -0.30 -2.66
N TYR A 206 22.57 -1.07 -2.85
CA TYR A 206 21.91 -1.23 -4.14
C TYR A 206 21.35 0.11 -4.67
N LEU A 207 20.62 0.86 -3.84
CA LEU A 207 20.05 2.15 -4.23
C LEU A 207 21.12 3.14 -4.62
N ARG A 208 22.21 3.24 -3.86
CA ARG A 208 23.38 4.08 -4.21
C ARG A 208 23.99 3.68 -5.55
N ALA A 209 24.15 2.38 -5.80
CA ALA A 209 24.69 1.88 -7.07
C ALA A 209 23.79 2.25 -8.27
N GLN A 210 22.48 2.41 -8.05
CA GLN A 210 21.51 2.84 -9.06
C GLN A 210 21.32 4.37 -9.11
N ASN A 211 22.02 5.14 -8.27
CA ASN A 211 21.79 6.59 -8.08
C ASN A 211 20.32 6.92 -7.70
N LEU A 212 19.71 6.08 -6.90
CA LEU A 212 18.34 6.25 -6.40
C LEU A 212 18.37 6.67 -4.92
N SER A 213 17.46 7.58 -4.58
CA SER A 213 17.16 7.95 -3.20
C SER A 213 15.79 7.42 -2.81
N ALA A 214 15.70 6.82 -1.63
CA ALA A 214 14.45 6.39 -1.03
C ALA A 214 14.29 7.02 0.35
N THR A 215 13.08 6.92 0.94
CA THR A 215 12.84 7.39 2.31
C THR A 215 12.68 6.19 3.25
N PHE A 216 13.48 6.17 4.31
CA PHE A 216 13.48 5.14 5.34
C PHE A 216 12.78 5.65 6.60
N PHE A 217 11.67 5.02 6.99
CA PHE A 217 10.96 5.30 8.22
C PHE A 217 11.44 4.37 9.32
N VAL A 218 12.15 4.93 10.29
CA VAL A 218 12.95 4.16 11.25
C VAL A 218 12.39 4.30 12.67
N PRO A 219 12.12 3.18 13.39
CA PRO A 219 11.87 3.25 14.82
C PRO A 219 13.09 3.74 15.58
N GLY A 220 12.93 4.75 16.44
CA GLY A 220 14.06 5.34 17.20
C GLY A 220 14.81 4.31 18.03
N GLN A 221 14.11 3.33 18.60
CA GLN A 221 14.72 2.23 19.36
C GLN A 221 15.62 1.36 18.47
N SER A 222 15.24 1.07 17.23
CA SER A 222 16.06 0.28 16.30
C SER A 222 17.31 1.06 15.88
N LEU A 223 17.15 2.34 15.61
CA LEU A 223 18.28 3.22 15.28
C LEU A 223 19.30 3.31 16.42
N GLN A 224 18.81 3.56 17.65
CA GLN A 224 19.65 3.58 18.86
C GLN A 224 20.38 2.26 19.05
N ALA A 225 19.67 1.13 18.94
CA ALA A 225 20.27 -0.19 19.12
C ALA A 225 21.35 -0.51 18.06
N ARG A 226 21.20 0.02 16.84
CA ARG A 226 22.22 -0.10 15.78
C ARG A 226 23.42 0.80 16.08
N ALA A 227 23.20 2.06 16.53
CA ALA A 227 24.25 2.99 16.93
C ALA A 227 25.11 2.43 18.07
N ASP A 228 24.49 1.84 19.09
CA ASP A 228 25.15 1.23 20.25
C ASP A 228 26.07 0.05 19.86
N LYS A 229 25.73 -0.67 18.81
CA LYS A 229 26.52 -1.80 18.28
C LYS A 229 27.60 -1.39 17.29
N THR A 230 27.48 -0.20 16.73
CA THR A 230 28.38 0.31 15.69
C THR A 230 28.91 1.70 16.07
N SER A 231 28.39 2.74 15.44
CA SER A 231 28.58 4.14 15.79
C SER A 231 27.60 5.03 15.00
N VAL A 232 27.41 6.28 15.44
CA VAL A 232 26.64 7.29 14.68
C VAL A 232 27.26 7.52 13.31
N ALA A 233 28.58 7.57 13.19
CA ALA A 233 29.26 7.73 11.90
C ALA A 233 28.96 6.58 10.92
N GLN A 234 28.82 5.35 11.41
CA GLN A 234 28.43 4.22 10.56
C GLN A 234 26.95 4.30 10.14
N LEU A 235 26.06 4.84 10.99
CA LEU A 235 24.67 5.12 10.60
C LEU A 235 24.59 6.22 9.52
N GLN A 236 25.37 7.29 9.68
CA GLN A 236 25.47 8.35 8.66
C GLN A 236 25.97 7.79 7.32
N ALA A 237 26.95 6.91 7.35
CA ALA A 237 27.43 6.23 6.14
C ALA A 237 26.39 5.29 5.55
N LEU A 238 25.61 4.56 6.38
CA LEU A 238 24.55 3.67 5.94
C LEU A 238 23.47 4.41 5.14
N TYR A 239 23.00 5.55 5.64
CA TYR A 239 21.93 6.34 5.03
C TYR A 239 22.42 7.48 4.13
N ALA A 240 23.73 7.56 3.82
CA ALA A 240 24.24 8.58 2.93
C ALA A 240 23.53 8.56 1.56
N GLY A 241 22.99 9.70 1.14
CA GLY A 241 22.20 9.83 -0.10
C GLY A 241 20.76 9.31 -0.02
N GLN A 242 20.31 8.89 1.16
CA GLN A 242 18.95 8.48 1.44
C GLN A 242 18.26 9.46 2.39
N CYS A 243 16.92 9.50 2.38
CA CYS A 243 16.14 10.25 3.34
C CYS A 243 15.76 9.36 4.54
N VAL A 244 15.78 9.92 5.75
CA VAL A 244 15.39 9.19 6.96
C VAL A 244 14.34 9.98 7.73
N ALA A 245 13.23 9.30 8.08
CA ALA A 245 12.09 9.85 8.78
C ALA A 245 11.71 8.98 9.98
N ALA A 246 10.84 9.51 10.85
CA ALA A 246 10.46 8.80 12.06
C ALA A 246 9.30 7.82 11.83
N LEU A 247 9.42 6.61 12.43
CA LEU A 247 8.35 5.62 12.56
C LEU A 247 7.85 5.51 14.03
N GLY A 248 8.15 6.53 14.86
CA GLY A 248 7.98 6.51 16.29
C GLY A 248 9.17 5.87 17.03
N TRP A 249 9.12 5.91 18.38
CA TRP A 249 10.19 5.31 19.19
C TRP A 249 10.15 3.79 19.13
N GLN A 250 8.95 3.21 19.20
CA GLN A 250 8.68 1.77 19.11
C GLN A 250 7.64 1.51 18.03
N TYR A 251 7.70 0.34 17.42
CA TYR A 251 6.71 -0.11 16.44
C TYR A 251 5.42 -0.55 17.14
N VAL A 252 4.63 0.42 17.59
CA VAL A 252 3.36 0.25 18.31
C VAL A 252 2.33 1.20 17.71
N SER A 253 1.08 0.78 17.59
CA SER A 253 -0.01 1.66 17.14
C SER A 253 -0.08 2.94 17.98
N HIS A 254 -0.06 4.09 17.31
CA HIS A 254 -0.16 5.40 17.96
C HIS A 254 -1.62 5.86 18.16
N ALA A 255 -2.61 5.06 17.74
CA ALA A 255 -4.02 5.42 17.82
C ALA A 255 -4.57 5.48 19.26
N GLN A 256 -4.14 4.56 20.13
CA GLN A 256 -4.66 4.42 21.50
C GLN A 256 -3.57 4.46 22.58
N TRP A 257 -2.33 4.70 22.21
CA TRP A 257 -1.19 4.71 23.13
C TRP A 257 -1.03 6.11 23.77
N ASP A 258 -1.07 6.20 25.08
CA ASP A 258 -0.99 7.50 25.79
C ASP A 258 0.35 8.22 25.58
N LYS A 259 1.45 7.49 25.31
CA LYS A 259 2.78 8.04 25.10
C LYS A 259 3.11 8.30 23.62
N TRP A 260 2.11 8.38 22.76
CA TRP A 260 2.33 8.50 21.32
C TRP A 260 3.10 9.77 20.93
N GLN A 261 2.81 10.92 21.58
CA GLN A 261 3.52 12.18 21.32
C GLN A 261 4.99 12.12 21.74
N ASP A 262 5.27 11.56 22.92
CA ASP A 262 6.63 11.34 23.39
C ASP A 262 7.40 10.41 22.43
N SER A 263 6.75 9.34 21.94
CA SER A 263 7.31 8.44 20.93
C SER A 263 7.75 9.17 19.67
N VAL A 264 6.89 10.04 19.14
CA VAL A 264 7.18 10.83 17.94
C VAL A 264 8.34 11.80 18.20
N LEU A 265 8.21 12.66 19.21
CA LEU A 265 9.20 13.71 19.50
C LEU A 265 10.58 13.15 19.83
N ARG A 266 10.63 12.06 20.60
CA ARG A 266 11.89 11.40 20.94
C ARG A 266 12.60 10.83 19.72
N SER A 267 11.83 10.25 18.78
CA SER A 267 12.40 9.73 17.52
C SER A 267 12.95 10.86 16.65
N ILE A 268 12.19 11.94 16.52
CA ILE A 268 12.60 13.12 15.76
C ILE A 268 13.89 13.71 16.33
N ALA A 269 13.96 13.89 17.66
CA ALA A 269 15.16 14.44 18.31
C ALA A 269 16.41 13.57 18.08
N LEU A 270 16.26 12.24 18.10
CA LEU A 270 17.35 11.32 17.81
C LEU A 270 17.80 11.46 16.34
N LEU A 271 16.86 11.47 15.39
CA LEU A 271 17.18 11.61 13.96
C LEU A 271 17.87 12.92 13.64
N GLN A 272 17.39 14.04 14.19
CA GLN A 272 18.00 15.36 14.03
C GLN A 272 19.44 15.40 14.58
N THR A 273 19.71 14.68 15.67
CA THR A 273 21.03 14.64 16.30
C THR A 273 21.99 13.73 15.55
N ASP A 274 21.55 12.51 15.21
CA ASP A 274 22.44 11.46 14.71
C ASP A 274 22.54 11.44 13.18
N LEU A 275 21.49 11.86 12.45
CA LEU A 275 21.40 11.82 11.00
C LEU A 275 20.96 13.17 10.38
N PRO A 276 21.59 14.31 10.75
CA PRO A 276 21.13 15.64 10.33
C PRO A 276 21.06 15.81 8.80
N ASP A 277 21.98 15.19 8.05
CA ASP A 277 22.07 15.31 6.59
C ASP A 277 21.04 14.45 5.84
N SER A 278 20.49 13.42 6.50
CA SER A 278 19.50 12.50 5.93
C SER A 278 18.09 12.75 6.48
N TYR A 279 17.96 13.46 7.60
CA TYR A 279 16.69 13.68 8.28
C TYR A 279 15.72 14.50 7.45
N VAL A 280 14.47 14.03 7.40
CA VAL A 280 13.33 14.80 6.90
C VAL A 280 12.23 14.87 7.97
N ALA A 281 11.50 16.00 8.03
CA ALA A 281 10.52 16.28 9.06
C ALA A 281 9.20 15.53 8.81
N TRP A 282 9.29 14.22 8.59
CA TRP A 282 8.15 13.34 8.35
C TRP A 282 8.02 12.30 9.45
N PHE A 283 6.79 11.89 9.66
CA PHE A 283 6.43 10.79 10.55
C PHE A 283 5.51 9.81 9.81
N ARG A 284 5.75 8.52 9.95
CA ARG A 284 4.82 7.48 9.53
C ARG A 284 4.29 6.77 10.76
N PRO A 285 2.96 6.75 10.96
CA PRO A 285 2.39 6.00 12.08
C PRO A 285 2.48 4.50 11.80
N PRO A 286 3.01 3.70 12.74
CA PRO A 286 3.00 2.24 12.62
C PRO A 286 1.60 1.71 12.27
N TYR A 287 1.53 0.80 11.29
CA TYR A 287 0.26 0.26 10.74
C TYR A 287 -0.67 1.32 10.11
N GLY A 288 -0.19 2.52 9.79
CA GLY A 288 -1.06 3.64 9.41
C GLY A 288 -1.97 4.14 10.54
N GLN A 289 -1.82 3.61 11.74
CA GLN A 289 -2.72 3.85 12.87
C GLN A 289 -2.30 5.06 13.69
N ARG A 290 -3.14 6.09 13.72
CA ARG A 290 -2.96 7.33 14.48
C ARG A 290 -4.31 7.81 15.00
N ARG A 291 -4.26 8.78 15.91
CA ARG A 291 -5.48 9.41 16.46
C ARG A 291 -6.10 10.33 15.40
N SER A 292 -7.41 10.33 15.33
CA SER A 292 -8.15 11.22 14.41
C SER A 292 -8.01 12.72 14.77
N ASP A 293 -7.61 13.04 16.00
CA ASP A 293 -7.39 14.41 16.50
C ASP A 293 -5.90 14.82 16.51
N SER A 294 -5.01 14.03 15.90
CA SER A 294 -3.55 14.28 15.97
C SER A 294 -3.03 15.38 15.03
N GLY A 295 -3.83 15.86 14.07
CA GLY A 295 -3.38 16.83 13.05
C GLY A 295 -2.80 18.12 13.63
N SER A 296 -3.42 18.69 14.68
CA SER A 296 -2.90 19.90 15.34
C SER A 296 -1.54 19.69 16.01
N PHE A 297 -1.28 18.50 16.56
CA PHE A 297 0.03 18.16 17.10
C PHE A 297 1.09 18.12 16.01
N PHE A 298 0.83 17.44 14.89
CA PHE A 298 1.79 17.37 13.79
C PHE A 298 2.06 18.74 13.17
N ALA A 299 1.01 19.56 12.97
CA ALA A 299 1.15 20.94 12.52
C ALA A 299 2.02 21.77 13.47
N GLY A 300 1.74 21.69 14.79
CA GLY A 300 2.51 22.41 15.82
C GLY A 300 3.96 21.94 15.95
N ALA A 301 4.25 20.68 15.61
CA ALA A 301 5.59 20.12 15.59
C ALA A 301 6.33 20.34 14.24
N GLY A 302 5.67 20.94 13.24
CA GLY A 302 6.23 21.11 11.90
C GLY A 302 6.48 19.79 11.16
N LEU A 303 5.65 18.78 11.41
CA LEU A 303 5.78 17.43 10.85
C LEU A 303 4.70 17.17 9.80
N LYS A 304 5.08 16.53 8.70
CA LYS A 304 4.14 15.87 7.78
C LYS A 304 3.98 14.40 8.15
N VAL A 305 2.79 13.86 7.90
CA VAL A 305 2.49 12.44 8.12
C VAL A 305 2.45 11.75 6.77
N ALA A 306 3.45 10.91 6.50
CA ALA A 306 3.55 10.15 5.27
C ALA A 306 2.88 8.78 5.42
N LEU A 307 1.77 8.60 4.74
CA LEU A 307 1.09 7.31 4.58
C LEU A 307 1.57 6.62 3.28
N TRP A 308 0.78 5.72 2.74
CA TRP A 308 1.06 5.04 1.47
C TRP A 308 -0.24 4.64 0.79
N ASN A 309 -0.20 4.44 -0.50
CA ASN A 309 -1.30 3.91 -1.30
C ASN A 309 -0.90 2.66 -2.09
N ILE A 310 0.38 2.26 -2.02
CA ILE A 310 0.91 1.05 -2.65
C ILE A 310 1.67 0.25 -1.60
N ASP A 311 0.98 -0.74 -1.02
CA ASP A 311 1.55 -1.65 -0.04
C ASP A 311 2.05 -2.92 -0.71
N SER A 312 3.33 -3.23 -0.55
CA SER A 312 3.93 -4.47 -1.08
C SER A 312 3.45 -5.72 -0.37
N MET A 313 3.00 -5.61 0.88
CA MET A 313 2.69 -6.74 1.77
C MET A 313 3.86 -7.73 1.89
N ASP A 314 5.10 -7.24 1.79
CA ASP A 314 6.30 -8.09 1.89
C ASP A 314 6.54 -8.63 3.32
N ASP A 315 5.87 -8.07 4.33
CA ASP A 315 5.81 -8.59 5.69
C ASP A 315 4.83 -9.77 5.85
N ASP A 316 3.88 -9.96 4.94
CA ASP A 316 2.98 -11.11 4.98
C ASP A 316 3.74 -12.39 4.62
N SER A 317 3.75 -13.34 5.57
CA SER A 317 4.46 -14.62 5.40
C SER A 317 3.92 -15.51 4.28
N ARG A 318 2.71 -15.25 3.80
CA ARG A 318 2.07 -15.98 2.69
C ARG A 318 2.62 -15.60 1.33
N LEU A 319 3.25 -14.41 1.19
CA LEU A 319 3.81 -13.93 -0.05
C LEU A 319 5.30 -14.27 -0.18
N THR A 320 5.70 -14.65 -1.38
CA THR A 320 7.11 -14.67 -1.78
C THR A 320 7.59 -13.24 -2.10
N ALA A 321 8.90 -13.04 -2.20
CA ALA A 321 9.46 -11.77 -2.64
C ALA A 321 8.97 -11.36 -4.04
N MET A 322 8.85 -12.33 -4.96
CA MET A 322 8.35 -12.08 -6.31
C MET A 322 6.89 -11.63 -6.28
N GLN A 323 6.02 -12.32 -5.53
CA GLN A 323 4.61 -11.93 -5.41
C GLN A 323 4.42 -10.53 -4.80
N ALA A 324 5.28 -10.13 -3.85
CA ALA A 324 5.27 -8.76 -3.33
C ALA A 324 5.65 -7.73 -4.42
N GLY A 325 6.67 -8.01 -5.22
CA GLY A 325 7.04 -7.17 -6.37
C GLY A 325 5.94 -7.10 -7.43
N GLU A 326 5.38 -8.23 -7.84
CA GLU A 326 4.28 -8.33 -8.81
C GLU A 326 3.02 -7.57 -8.36
N ARG A 327 2.71 -7.64 -7.05
CA ARG A 327 1.66 -6.84 -6.44
C ARG A 327 1.93 -5.34 -6.59
N VAL A 328 3.15 -4.89 -6.26
CA VAL A 328 3.54 -3.49 -6.39
C VAL A 328 3.40 -3.02 -7.83
N VAL A 329 3.89 -3.76 -8.82
CA VAL A 329 3.75 -3.41 -10.24
C VAL A 329 2.27 -3.30 -10.63
N SER A 330 1.42 -4.25 -10.22
CA SER A 330 -0.03 -4.19 -10.50
C SER A 330 -0.69 -2.95 -9.89
N LEU A 331 -0.29 -2.56 -8.66
CA LEU A 331 -0.80 -1.36 -8.00
C LEU A 331 -0.24 -0.07 -8.62
N MET A 332 1.02 -0.06 -9.09
CA MET A 332 1.59 1.07 -9.83
C MET A 332 0.83 1.31 -11.15
N LEU A 333 0.46 0.25 -11.86
CA LEU A 333 -0.35 0.33 -13.07
C LEU A 333 -1.77 0.84 -12.78
N LEU A 334 -2.39 0.40 -11.68
CA LEU A 334 -3.73 0.83 -11.28
C LEU A 334 -3.76 2.28 -10.81
N TRP A 335 -2.83 2.66 -9.91
CA TRP A 335 -2.85 3.98 -9.27
C TRP A 335 -2.05 5.06 -9.99
N ARG A 336 -1.14 4.68 -10.87
CA ARG A 336 -0.31 5.55 -11.74
C ARG A 336 0.61 6.51 -10.99
N ARG A 337 0.49 6.63 -9.66
CA ARG A 337 1.30 7.48 -8.78
C ARG A 337 1.18 7.02 -7.34
N GLY A 338 2.12 7.42 -6.50
CA GLY A 338 1.95 7.15 -5.08
C GLY A 338 3.22 6.88 -4.29
N ILE A 339 3.00 6.51 -3.04
CA ILE A 339 4.03 6.08 -2.10
C ILE A 339 4.00 4.57 -2.00
N VAL A 340 5.13 3.94 -2.36
CA VAL A 340 5.34 2.49 -2.29
C VAL A 340 6.02 2.16 -0.96
N VAL A 341 5.44 1.25 -0.18
CA VAL A 341 6.06 0.76 1.06
C VAL A 341 6.56 -0.67 0.93
N PHE A 342 7.81 -0.87 1.36
CA PHE A 342 8.46 -2.14 1.65
C PHE A 342 9.05 -2.09 3.08
N HIS A 343 9.59 -3.22 3.56
CA HIS A 343 10.23 -3.30 4.87
C HIS A 343 11.71 -3.67 4.72
N ASP A 344 12.61 -2.73 5.04
CA ASP A 344 14.07 -2.91 4.84
C ASP A 344 14.73 -3.85 5.86
N ASN A 345 14.03 -4.21 6.93
CA ASN A 345 14.48 -5.25 7.85
C ASN A 345 14.18 -6.68 7.36
N LEU A 346 13.49 -6.84 6.23
CA LEU A 346 13.10 -8.11 5.63
C LEU A 346 13.90 -8.43 4.36
N ALA A 347 14.28 -9.70 4.20
CA ALA A 347 15.04 -10.14 3.03
C ALA A 347 14.23 -10.08 1.71
N LYS A 348 12.91 -10.08 1.77
CA LYS A 348 12.05 -10.03 0.58
C LYS A 348 12.25 -8.76 -0.23
N ALA A 349 12.41 -7.61 0.42
CA ALA A 349 12.65 -6.33 -0.25
C ALA A 349 13.92 -6.34 -1.10
N GLN A 350 14.98 -7.07 -0.69
CA GLN A 350 16.23 -7.19 -1.47
C GLN A 350 16.04 -7.85 -2.85
N THR A 351 15.01 -8.68 -3.02
CA THR A 351 14.68 -9.31 -4.28
C THR A 351 13.60 -8.55 -5.03
N ALA A 352 12.56 -8.13 -4.33
CA ALA A 352 11.40 -7.48 -4.93
C ALA A 352 11.73 -6.10 -5.51
N VAL A 353 12.48 -5.26 -4.77
CA VAL A 353 12.78 -3.89 -5.19
C VAL A 353 13.60 -3.83 -6.49
N PRO A 354 14.73 -4.56 -6.64
CA PRO A 354 15.46 -4.58 -7.91
C PRO A 354 14.60 -5.04 -9.09
N TRP A 355 13.73 -6.00 -8.87
CA TRP A 355 12.82 -6.48 -9.90
C TRP A 355 11.80 -5.42 -10.30
N VAL A 356 11.13 -4.75 -9.33
CA VAL A 356 10.19 -3.66 -9.60
C VAL A 356 10.86 -2.51 -10.37
N LEU A 357 12.06 -2.11 -9.96
CA LEU A 357 12.82 -1.06 -10.63
C LEU A 357 13.15 -1.43 -12.08
N THR A 358 13.47 -2.70 -12.34
CA THR A 358 13.74 -3.22 -13.68
C THR A 358 12.48 -3.23 -14.55
N GLU A 359 11.35 -3.75 -14.04
CA GLU A 359 10.07 -3.79 -14.76
C GLU A 359 9.58 -2.37 -15.13
N MET A 360 9.84 -1.39 -14.28
CA MET A 360 9.37 -0.01 -14.49
C MET A 360 10.38 0.90 -15.22
N ALA A 361 11.57 0.40 -15.57
CA ALA A 361 12.68 1.23 -16.06
C ALA A 361 12.38 2.01 -17.35
N GLN A 362 11.54 1.48 -18.25
CA GLN A 362 11.26 2.08 -19.57
C GLN A 362 9.84 2.63 -19.68
N THR A 363 9.07 2.62 -18.61
CA THR A 363 7.64 2.97 -18.59
C THR A 363 7.36 4.47 -18.48
N GLY A 364 8.38 5.29 -18.34
CA GLY A 364 8.25 6.72 -18.05
C GLY A 364 7.96 6.99 -16.55
N VAL A 365 8.12 6.00 -15.69
CA VAL A 365 8.03 6.17 -14.23
C VAL A 365 9.19 7.02 -13.73
N ALA A 366 8.88 8.01 -12.89
CA ALA A 366 9.83 8.85 -12.16
C ALA A 366 9.83 8.48 -10.67
N TRP A 367 10.99 8.11 -10.17
CA TRP A 367 11.19 7.89 -8.74
C TRP A 367 11.50 9.22 -8.06
N GLN A 368 10.58 9.67 -7.21
CA GLN A 368 10.71 10.89 -6.44
C GLN A 368 11.66 10.70 -5.26
N THR A 369 12.27 11.78 -4.82
CA THR A 369 13.03 11.85 -3.57
C THR A 369 12.27 12.65 -2.51
N CYS A 370 12.70 12.62 -1.27
CA CYS A 370 12.09 13.46 -0.24
C CYS A 370 12.22 14.97 -0.52
N ALA A 371 13.21 15.37 -1.32
CA ALA A 371 13.41 16.76 -1.70
C ALA A 371 12.40 17.25 -2.77
N ASP A 372 11.75 16.34 -3.48
CA ASP A 372 10.74 16.66 -4.50
C ASP A 372 9.34 16.88 -3.88
N ILE A 373 9.19 16.63 -2.57
CA ILE A 373 7.89 16.62 -1.87
C ILE A 373 7.89 17.72 -0.80
N GLU A 374 7.27 18.85 -1.12
CA GLU A 374 7.13 20.01 -0.22
C GLU A 374 6.05 19.82 0.87
#